data_61a050bfc577f922e0613d47690ed452
#
_entry.id   61a050bfc577f922e0613d47690ed452
#
_cell.length_a   1.000
_cell.length_b   1.000
_cell.length_c   1.000
_cell.angle_alpha   90.00
_cell.angle_beta   90.00
_cell.angle_gamma   90.00
#
_symmetry.space_group_name_H-M   'P 1'
#
loop_
_entity.id
_entity.type
_entity.pdbx_description
1 polymer ?
#
loop_
_entity_poly.entity_id
_entity_poly.type
_entity_poly.pdbx_seq_one_letter_code
_entity_poly.pdbx_strand_id
1 'polypeptide(L)'
;MTVQANVTNPGTTPSVSSLISGRTVQGTKVYSPAGDDLGHIDDIMIDAASGKIVYGVLQFGGFLGIGSDHYPIPFGRLRYDSARGGYTTDLTKADLEGAPPADRDWYENREWQRRNYDHYGVPYYWP
;
A
#
# COMPACT_ATOMS: atom_id res chain seq x y z
N MET A 1 -19.97 -23.37 3.97
CA MET A 1 -20.25 -22.81 3.99
C MET A 1 -20.02 -22.36 4.16
N THR A 2 -20.01 -22.28 4.37
CA THR A 2 -20.18 -21.67 4.51
C THR A 2 -19.87 -21.10 4.68
N VAL A 3 -19.92 -21.04 4.93
CA VAL A 3 -20.05 -20.35 5.10
C VAL A 3 -19.89 -19.93 5.47
N GLN A 4 -19.92 -19.85 5.84
CA GLN A 4 -20.18 -19.32 6.24
C GLN A 4 -20.04 -18.73 6.61
N ALA A 5 -20.11 -18.83 6.92
CA ALA A 5 -20.40 -18.15 7.27
C ALA A 5 -20.26 -17.60 7.67
N ASN A 6 -20.34 -17.50 7.94
CA ASN A 6 -20.62 -16.81 8.32
C ASN A 6 -20.67 -16.28 8.79
N VAL A 7 -20.73 -16.18 9.22
CA VAL A 7 -21.08 -15.56 9.70
C VAL A 7 -21.37 -14.96 10.26
N THR A 8 -21.36 -14.91 10.62
CA THR A 8 -22.06 -14.28 11.01
C THR A 8 -22.16 -13.36 11.95
N ASN A 9 -21.84 -12.71 11.86
CA ASN A 9 -21.80 -11.60 12.66
C ASN A 9 -22.77 -10.57 12.24
N PRO A 10 -23.76 -10.39 12.87
CA PRO A 10 -24.83 -9.63 12.31
C PRO A 10 -24.51 -8.21 12.12
N GLY A 11 -23.95 -7.51 12.82
CA GLY A 11 -23.74 -6.15 12.52
C GLY A 11 -22.76 -5.93 11.50
N THR A 12 -22.06 -6.90 11.17
CA THR A 12 -21.06 -6.80 10.20
C THR A 12 -21.60 -7.44 9.10
N THR A 13 -22.02 -6.73 8.28
CA THR A 13 -22.23 -7.29 7.06
C THR A 13 -21.03 -7.92 6.66
N PRO A 14 -20.99 -9.11 6.64
CA PRO A 14 -19.88 -9.75 6.14
C PRO A 14 -19.72 -9.24 4.78
N SER A 15 -18.82 -8.47 4.61
CA SER A 15 -18.33 -8.42 3.34
C SER A 15 -18.11 -9.79 3.01
N VAL A 16 -18.91 -10.23 2.20
CA VAL A 16 -18.85 -11.53 1.81
C VAL A 16 -17.59 -11.88 1.16
N SER A 17 -16.81 -10.94 0.77
CA SER A 17 -15.52 -11.23 0.18
C SER A 17 -14.52 -10.20 0.63
N SER A 18 -13.37 -10.67 1.04
CA SER A 18 -12.25 -9.79 1.31
C SER A 18 -11.36 -9.64 0.08
N LEU A 19 -11.76 -10.19 -1.04
CA LEU A 19 -10.96 -10.08 -2.25
C LEU A 19 -11.20 -8.73 -2.92
N ILE A 20 -10.12 -8.17 -3.43
CA ILE A 20 -10.21 -6.94 -4.18
C ILE A 20 -9.39 -7.13 -5.45
N SER A 21 -9.89 -6.64 -6.54
CA SER A 21 -9.20 -6.78 -7.82
C SER A 21 -7.95 -5.92 -7.84
N GLY A 22 -6.86 -6.46 -8.40
CA GLY A 22 -5.65 -5.67 -8.56
C GLY A 22 -5.89 -4.41 -9.37
N ARG A 23 -6.80 -4.48 -10.33
CA ARG A 23 -7.15 -3.31 -11.12
C ARG A 23 -7.82 -2.23 -10.26
N THR A 24 -8.60 -2.65 -9.27
CA THR A 24 -9.22 -1.72 -8.34
C THR A 24 -8.21 -1.12 -7.40
N VAL A 25 -7.21 -1.89 -6.99
CA VAL A 25 -6.17 -1.37 -6.10
C VAL A 25 -5.43 -0.21 -6.76
N GLN A 26 -5.13 -0.34 -8.04
CA GLN A 26 -4.51 0.76 -8.76
C GLN A 26 -5.48 1.93 -8.86
N GLY A 27 -5.00 3.10 -8.55
CA GLY A 27 -5.82 4.30 -8.55
C GLY A 27 -6.54 4.55 -7.24
N THR A 28 -6.48 3.62 -6.31
CA THR A 28 -7.16 3.77 -5.02
C THR A 28 -6.42 4.77 -4.15
N LYS A 29 -7.18 5.62 -3.50
CA LYS A 29 -6.59 6.66 -2.66
C LYS A 29 -6.01 6.11 -1.37
N VAL A 30 -5.03 6.83 -0.84
CA VAL A 30 -4.39 6.50 0.43
C VAL A 30 -4.55 7.71 1.35
N TYR A 31 -4.98 7.45 2.58
CA TYR A 31 -5.28 8.51 3.55
C TYR A 31 -4.37 8.38 4.77
N SER A 32 -3.97 9.52 5.30
CA SER A 32 -3.19 9.58 6.53
C SER A 32 -4.07 9.29 7.73
N PRO A 33 -3.49 9.17 8.93
CA PRO A 33 -4.31 8.97 10.14
C PRO A 33 -5.30 10.09 10.38
N ALA A 34 -4.97 11.30 9.96
CA ALA A 34 -5.87 12.44 10.12
C ALA A 34 -6.91 12.51 9.01
N GLY A 35 -6.85 11.62 8.04
CA GLY A 35 -7.79 11.62 6.93
C GLY A 35 -7.34 12.44 5.74
N ASP A 36 -6.10 12.92 5.75
CA ASP A 36 -5.57 13.69 4.62
C ASP A 36 -5.30 12.78 3.43
N ASP A 37 -5.54 13.31 2.25
CA ASP A 37 -5.28 12.60 1.01
C ASP A 37 -3.77 12.59 0.77
N LEU A 38 -3.15 11.43 0.86
CA LEU A 38 -1.72 11.30 0.62
C LEU A 38 -1.38 10.95 -0.83
N GLY A 39 -2.41 10.74 -1.64
CA GLY A 39 -2.19 10.35 -3.02
C GLY A 39 -2.93 9.08 -3.35
N HIS A 40 -2.44 8.37 -4.35
CA HIS A 40 -3.12 7.14 -4.76
C HIS A 40 -2.09 6.07 -5.09
N ILE A 41 -2.53 4.84 -5.09
CA ILE A 41 -1.67 3.72 -5.44
C ILE A 41 -1.56 3.67 -6.95
N ASP A 42 -0.35 3.84 -7.45
CA ASP A 42 -0.10 3.84 -8.88
C ASP A 42 0.19 2.42 -9.38
N ASP A 43 0.80 1.61 -8.53
CA ASP A 43 1.18 0.25 -8.91
C ASP A 43 1.33 -0.61 -7.67
N ILE A 44 1.32 -1.91 -7.86
CA ILE A 44 1.65 -2.85 -6.81
C ILE A 44 2.75 -3.76 -7.32
N MET A 45 3.67 -4.12 -6.44
CA MET A 45 4.76 -5.00 -6.81
C MET A 45 4.55 -6.33 -6.10
N ILE A 46 4.57 -7.37 -6.88
CA ILE A 46 4.30 -8.72 -6.40
C ILE A 46 5.59 -9.52 -6.44
N ASP A 47 5.88 -10.20 -5.35
CA ASP A 47 6.98 -11.14 -5.35
C ASP A 47 6.54 -12.34 -6.18
N ALA A 48 7.14 -12.51 -7.33
CA ALA A 48 6.69 -13.51 -8.28
C ALA A 48 6.79 -14.93 -7.74
N ALA A 49 7.75 -15.16 -6.85
CA ALA A 49 7.96 -16.51 -6.30
C ALA A 49 6.88 -16.89 -5.30
N SER A 50 6.49 -15.96 -4.43
CA SER A 50 5.52 -16.26 -3.38
C SER A 50 4.11 -15.84 -3.72
N GLY A 51 3.94 -14.93 -4.68
CA GLY A 51 2.66 -14.36 -5.00
C GLY A 51 2.22 -13.26 -4.05
N LYS A 52 3.08 -12.86 -3.13
CA LYS A 52 2.70 -11.83 -2.15
C LYS A 52 2.91 -10.45 -2.72
N ILE A 53 2.00 -9.55 -2.38
CA ILE A 53 2.17 -8.14 -2.70
C ILE A 53 3.13 -7.57 -1.68
N VAL A 54 4.25 -7.05 -2.13
CA VAL A 54 5.30 -6.58 -1.22
C VAL A 54 5.42 -5.08 -1.18
N TYR A 55 4.97 -4.37 -2.21
CA TYR A 55 4.97 -2.90 -2.23
C TYR A 55 3.70 -2.37 -2.82
N GLY A 56 3.24 -1.26 -2.28
CA GLY A 56 2.34 -0.38 -3.00
C GLY A 56 3.16 0.81 -3.43
N VAL A 57 3.08 1.19 -4.70
CA VAL A 57 3.80 2.35 -5.20
C VAL A 57 2.85 3.52 -5.16
N LEU A 58 3.07 4.42 -4.23
CA LEU A 58 2.21 5.56 -4.00
C LEU A 58 2.66 6.72 -4.87
N GLN A 59 1.74 7.29 -5.59
CA GLN A 59 2.02 8.54 -6.30
C GLN A 59 1.50 9.68 -5.43
N PHE A 60 2.40 10.57 -5.08
CA PHE A 60 2.13 11.62 -4.13
C PHE A 60 2.82 12.89 -4.59
N GLY A 61 2.19 14.03 -4.34
CA GLY A 61 2.80 15.30 -4.67
C GLY A 61 2.73 15.69 -6.12
N GLY A 62 1.93 15.02 -6.91
CA GLY A 62 1.82 15.30 -8.33
C GLY A 62 1.11 16.58 -8.68
N PHE A 63 1.21 17.58 -7.87
CA PHE A 63 0.56 18.85 -8.07
C PHE A 63 1.04 19.45 -9.37
N LEU A 64 0.13 19.73 -10.25
CA LEU A 64 0.41 20.25 -11.57
C LEU A 64 1.27 19.29 -12.43
N GLY A 65 1.36 18.08 -12.04
CA GLY A 65 2.14 17.11 -12.79
C GLY A 65 3.63 17.31 -12.72
N ILE A 66 4.08 18.24 -11.88
CA ILE A 66 5.49 18.51 -11.72
C ILE A 66 5.96 17.91 -10.43
N GLY A 67 7.06 17.20 -10.46
CA GLY A 67 7.59 16.60 -9.26
C GLY A 67 6.70 15.54 -8.69
N SER A 68 5.94 14.88 -9.54
CA SER A 68 5.14 13.78 -9.08
C SER A 68 6.10 12.66 -8.77
N ASP A 69 6.19 12.33 -7.51
CA ASP A 69 7.12 11.34 -7.03
C ASP A 69 6.39 10.05 -6.73
N HIS A 70 7.08 8.98 -6.99
CA HIS A 70 6.60 7.64 -6.70
C HIS A 70 7.31 7.14 -5.45
N TYR A 71 6.54 6.71 -4.48
CA TYR A 71 7.05 6.26 -3.20
C TYR A 71 6.68 4.80 -3.00
N PRO A 72 7.63 3.88 -3.17
CA PRO A 72 7.34 2.48 -2.82
C PRO A 72 7.22 2.35 -1.31
N ILE A 73 6.11 1.78 -0.87
CA ILE A 73 5.82 1.58 0.54
C ILE A 73 5.59 0.10 0.76
N PRO A 74 6.18 -0.50 1.81
CA PRO A 74 5.84 -1.89 2.12
C PRO A 74 4.35 -2.05 2.24
N PHE A 75 3.79 -3.00 1.54
CA PHE A 75 2.35 -3.14 1.47
C PHE A 75 1.74 -3.38 2.85
N GLY A 76 2.52 -3.93 3.77
CA GLY A 76 2.06 -4.14 5.13
C GLY A 76 1.76 -2.87 5.91
N ARG A 77 2.19 -1.70 5.41
CA ARG A 77 1.86 -0.42 6.05
C ARG A 77 0.58 0.18 5.50
N LEU A 78 -0.08 -0.50 4.58
CA LEU A 78 -1.34 -0.06 4.00
C LEU A 78 -2.46 -0.99 4.48
N ARG A 79 -3.61 -0.41 4.80
CA ARG A 79 -4.76 -1.17 5.28
C ARG A 79 -6.00 -0.71 4.54
N TYR A 80 -6.69 -1.63 3.91
CA TYR A 80 -7.88 -1.27 3.15
C TYR A 80 -9.02 -0.92 4.09
N ASP A 81 -9.67 0.18 3.82
CA ASP A 81 -10.83 0.64 4.59
C ASP A 81 -12.03 0.64 3.65
N SER A 82 -12.87 -0.35 3.76
CA SER A 82 -14.01 -0.48 2.87
C SER A 82 -15.00 0.66 3.03
N ALA A 83 -15.07 1.26 4.21
CA ALA A 83 -15.97 2.37 4.43
C ALA A 83 -15.54 3.60 3.63
N ARG A 84 -14.25 3.79 3.45
CA ARG A 84 -13.74 4.90 2.65
C ARG A 84 -13.55 4.53 1.19
N GLY A 85 -13.50 3.26 0.90
CA GLY A 85 -13.17 2.80 -0.44
C GLY A 85 -11.74 3.07 -0.81
N GLY A 86 -10.85 3.10 0.17
CA GLY A 86 -9.44 3.37 -0.04
C GLY A 86 -8.58 2.77 1.03
N TYR A 87 -7.28 3.02 0.94
CA TYR A 87 -6.34 2.53 1.93
C TYR A 87 -6.06 3.60 2.97
N THR A 88 -5.79 3.16 4.19
CA THR A 88 -5.32 4.05 5.25
C THR A 88 -3.94 3.60 5.65
N THR A 89 -3.15 4.52 6.15
CA THR A 89 -1.83 4.23 6.68
C THR A 89 -1.58 5.15 7.85
N ASP A 90 -0.72 4.73 8.76
CA ASP A 90 -0.30 5.60 9.85
C ASP A 90 0.96 6.39 9.47
N LEU A 91 1.38 6.31 8.22
CA LEU A 91 2.51 7.08 7.74
C LEU A 91 2.10 8.52 7.49
N THR A 92 3.05 9.42 7.64
CA THR A 92 2.83 10.84 7.41
C THR A 92 3.58 11.26 6.15
N LYS A 93 3.32 12.48 5.69
CA LYS A 93 4.09 13.03 4.58
C LYS A 93 5.57 13.04 4.90
N ALA A 94 5.92 13.37 6.13
CA ALA A 94 7.32 13.41 6.53
C ALA A 94 7.96 12.04 6.42
N ASP A 95 7.22 10.99 6.76
CA ASP A 95 7.73 9.63 6.63
C ASP A 95 8.02 9.31 5.17
N LEU A 96 7.15 9.72 4.27
CA LEU A 96 7.34 9.47 2.85
C LEU A 96 8.54 10.25 2.32
N GLU A 97 8.64 11.50 2.70
CA GLU A 97 9.71 12.36 2.21
C GLU A 97 11.05 11.98 2.77
N GLY A 98 11.07 11.37 3.95
CA GLY A 98 12.31 10.93 4.58
C GLY A 98 12.79 9.57 4.12
N ALA A 99 12.04 8.88 3.29
CA ALA A 99 12.43 7.57 2.83
C ALA A 99 13.56 7.64 1.81
N PRO A 100 14.33 6.56 1.63
CA PRO A 100 15.37 6.56 0.61
C PRO A 100 14.76 6.83 -0.76
N PRO A 101 15.33 7.74 -1.54
CA PRO A 101 14.77 8.01 -2.87
C PRO A 101 14.84 6.78 -3.76
N ALA A 102 13.78 6.52 -4.50
CA ALA A 102 13.73 5.39 -5.40
C ALA A 102 14.20 5.83 -6.78
N ASP A 103 15.19 5.13 -7.30
CA ASP A 103 15.59 5.40 -8.68
C ASP A 103 14.76 4.52 -9.61
N ARG A 104 15.10 4.57 -10.90
CA ARG A 104 14.32 3.87 -11.90
C ARG A 104 14.27 2.37 -11.66
N ASP A 105 15.36 1.79 -11.16
CA ASP A 105 15.50 0.34 -11.04
C ASP A 105 15.42 -0.14 -9.60
N TRP A 106 14.73 0.61 -8.76
CA TRP A 106 14.66 0.28 -7.32
C TRP A 106 14.15 -1.15 -7.09
N TYR A 107 13.27 -1.61 -7.94
CA TYR A 107 12.67 -2.94 -7.74
C TYR A 107 13.64 -4.08 -8.06
N GLU A 108 14.81 -3.75 -8.59
CA GLU A 108 15.87 -4.73 -8.81
C GLU A 108 17.00 -4.59 -7.80
N ASN A 109 16.92 -3.64 -6.92
CA ASN A 109 17.99 -3.33 -5.98
C ASN A 109 17.60 -3.76 -4.58
N ARG A 110 18.08 -4.94 -4.17
CA ARG A 110 17.72 -5.49 -2.87
C ARG A 110 18.24 -4.68 -1.71
N GLU A 111 19.39 -4.08 -1.85
CA GLU A 111 19.93 -3.26 -0.78
C GLU A 111 19.03 -2.03 -0.56
N TRP A 112 18.58 -1.41 -1.63
CA TRP A 112 17.66 -0.30 -1.52
C TRP A 112 16.34 -0.74 -0.89
N GLN A 113 15.85 -1.89 -1.31
CA GLN A 113 14.60 -2.42 -0.78
C GLN A 113 14.70 -2.69 0.71
N ARG A 114 15.85 -3.22 1.16
CA ARG A 114 16.07 -3.47 2.58
C ARG A 114 16.08 -2.15 3.36
N ARG A 115 16.73 -1.13 2.84
CA ARG A 115 16.74 0.18 3.50
C ARG A 115 15.34 0.80 3.56
N ASN A 116 14.55 0.57 2.50
CA ASN A 116 13.18 1.05 2.46
C ASN A 116 12.35 0.39 3.56
N TYR A 117 12.44 -0.92 3.66
CA TYR A 117 11.71 -1.66 4.69
C TYR A 117 12.16 -1.25 6.09
N ASP A 118 13.47 -1.06 6.28
CA ASP A 118 13.99 -0.60 7.57
C ASP A 118 13.43 0.77 7.93
N HIS A 119 13.38 1.66 6.96
CA HIS A 119 12.84 3.01 7.19
C HIS A 119 11.40 2.95 7.66
N TYR A 120 10.62 2.05 7.09
CA TYR A 120 9.21 1.94 7.43
C TYR A 120 8.95 0.96 8.58
N GLY A 121 9.99 0.36 9.15
CA GLY A 121 9.84 -0.49 10.33
C GLY A 121 9.14 -1.81 10.05
N VAL A 122 9.29 -2.33 8.85
CA VAL A 122 8.66 -3.58 8.47
C VAL A 122 9.74 -4.63 8.22
N PRO A 123 9.57 -5.86 8.71
CA PRO A 123 10.55 -6.90 8.40
C PRO A 123 10.63 -7.13 6.90
N TYR A 124 11.86 -7.24 6.40
CA TYR A 124 12.06 -7.41 4.98
C TYR A 124 11.49 -8.76 4.55
N TYR A 125 10.83 -8.77 3.39
CA TYR A 125 10.10 -9.95 2.94
C TYR A 125 11.02 -11.04 2.37
N TRP A 126 12.24 -10.70 2.05
CA TRP A 126 13.17 -11.64 1.42
C TRP A 126 14.15 -12.16 2.47
N PRO A 127 14.37 -13.45 2.54
CA PRO A 127 15.29 -14.00 3.55
C PRO A 127 16.75 -13.62 3.34
#